data_8e48a68ed18993e6f1d9e5e4a597abdc
#
_entry.id   8e48a68ed18993e6f1d9e5e4a597abdc
#
_cell.length_a   1.000
_cell.length_b   1.000
_cell.length_c   1.000
_cell.angle_alpha   90.00
_cell.angle_beta   90.00
_cell.angle_gamma   90.00
#
_symmetry.space_group_name_H-M   'P 1'
#
loop_
_entity.id
_entity.type
_entity.pdbx_description
1 polymer ?
#
loop_
_entity_poly.entity_id
_entity_poly.type
_entity_poly.pdbx_seq_one_letter_code
_entity_poly.pdbx_strand_id
1 'polypeptide(L)'
;MENKLPALQDLYNDKALAKKESDLNTLLNHEPKKEWLRLHPIAKGVKYMPIERIEYLLTSIFQVWNVEIKEIKLIANSVVVTVRLLYKNPLTGEMLFQDGIGASPLQTDKDAGAIEFNKIKSNAVMLAAPAAESFAVKDAAEKLGKLFGKDLNRADVIMYDKIGEKFIEDDPLISHSKFAFIENLINTSNNDSEEKYQLELELTALTESKSKDFIEALRNNQVDPLDTLNYSQTDLKNSNRI
;
A
#
# COMPACT_ATOMS: atom_id res chain seq x y z
N MET A 1 -10.93 -27.27 17.28
CA MET A 1 -9.97 -27.04 16.17
C MET A 1 -10.21 -25.62 15.70
N GLU A 2 -9.27 -24.70 16.02
CA GLU A 2 -9.31 -23.36 15.45
C GLU A 2 -9.10 -23.47 13.94
N ASN A 3 -10.10 -23.06 13.15
CA ASN A 3 -9.96 -22.92 11.72
C ASN A 3 -9.01 -21.72 11.46
N LYS A 4 -7.71 -21.95 11.48
CA LYS A 4 -6.74 -20.95 11.03
C LYS A 4 -6.93 -20.81 9.51
N LEU A 5 -7.30 -19.59 9.09
CA LEU A 5 -7.27 -19.24 7.68
C LEU A 5 -5.82 -19.45 7.17
N PRO A 6 -5.64 -20.02 5.96
CA PRO A 6 -4.32 -20.13 5.35
C PRO A 6 -3.72 -18.72 5.18
N ALA A 7 -2.44 -18.57 5.40
CA ALA A 7 -1.75 -17.34 5.05
C ALA A 7 -1.79 -17.15 3.53
N LEU A 8 -1.91 -15.90 3.07
CA LEU A 8 -1.99 -15.60 1.63
C LEU A 8 -0.80 -16.21 0.87
N GLN A 9 0.39 -16.18 1.49
CA GLN A 9 1.62 -16.78 0.95
C GLN A 9 1.56 -18.30 0.75
N ASP A 10 0.71 -19.00 1.51
CA ASP A 10 0.55 -20.45 1.36
C ASP A 10 -0.32 -20.82 0.15
N LEU A 11 -1.03 -19.85 -0.42
CA LEU A 11 -1.83 -20.00 -1.64
C LEU A 11 -1.00 -19.86 -2.92
N TYR A 12 0.23 -19.36 -2.83
CA TYR A 12 1.12 -19.16 -3.96
C TYR A 12 2.17 -20.26 -4.04
N ASN A 13 2.36 -20.80 -5.24
CA ASN A 13 3.43 -21.76 -5.51
C ASN A 13 4.82 -21.10 -5.46
N ASP A 14 4.90 -19.79 -5.80
CA ASP A 14 6.13 -18.99 -5.75
C ASP A 14 6.05 -17.97 -4.62
N LYS A 15 6.70 -18.28 -3.50
CA LYS A 15 6.74 -17.39 -2.32
C LYS A 15 7.48 -16.07 -2.58
N ALA A 16 8.46 -16.07 -3.46
CA ALA A 16 9.20 -14.86 -3.80
C ALA A 16 8.33 -13.89 -4.63
N LEU A 17 7.53 -14.43 -5.56
CA LEU A 17 6.55 -13.63 -6.30
C LEU A 17 5.47 -13.09 -5.36
N ALA A 18 4.92 -13.93 -4.47
CA ALA A 18 3.93 -13.51 -3.49
C ALA A 18 4.42 -12.34 -2.60
N LYS A 19 5.69 -12.39 -2.18
CA LYS A 19 6.29 -11.28 -1.42
C LYS A 19 6.34 -9.99 -2.25
N LYS A 20 6.80 -10.05 -3.49
CA LYS A 20 6.85 -8.88 -4.38
C LYS A 20 5.47 -8.30 -4.66
N GLU A 21 4.45 -9.14 -4.83
CA GLU A 21 3.06 -8.72 -4.99
C GLU A 21 2.53 -8.02 -3.74
N SER A 22 2.85 -8.56 -2.55
CA SER A 22 2.52 -7.92 -1.28
C SER A 22 3.19 -6.55 -1.15
N ASP A 23 4.47 -6.41 -1.52
CA ASP A 23 5.21 -5.16 -1.52
C ASP A 23 4.59 -4.15 -2.49
N LEU A 24 4.21 -4.58 -3.69
CA LEU A 24 3.51 -3.74 -4.67
C LEU A 24 2.15 -3.26 -4.14
N ASN A 25 1.37 -4.16 -3.55
CA ASN A 25 0.09 -3.82 -2.94
C ASN A 25 0.25 -2.83 -1.78
N THR A 26 1.28 -2.97 -0.96
CA THR A 26 1.63 -2.04 0.12
C THR A 26 1.95 -0.66 -0.44
N LEU A 27 2.75 -0.60 -1.51
CA LEU A 27 3.05 0.66 -2.21
C LEU A 27 1.79 1.33 -2.77
N LEU A 28 0.93 0.58 -3.47
CA LEU A 28 -0.30 1.10 -4.07
C LEU A 28 -1.30 1.61 -3.03
N ASN A 29 -1.32 1.03 -1.83
CA ASN A 29 -2.20 1.43 -0.73
C ASN A 29 -1.55 2.42 0.26
N HIS A 30 -0.35 2.91 -0.04
CA HIS A 30 0.28 3.98 0.72
C HIS A 30 -0.48 5.29 0.54
N GLU A 31 -0.59 6.08 1.60
CA GLU A 31 -1.20 7.41 1.53
C GLU A 31 -0.39 8.34 0.60
N PRO A 32 -1.05 9.09 -0.30
CA PRO A 32 -0.34 10.05 -1.14
C PRO A 32 0.25 11.18 -0.31
N LYS A 33 1.38 11.72 -0.73
CA LYS A 33 2.01 12.86 -0.06
C LYS A 33 1.07 14.06 -0.09
N LYS A 34 0.96 14.78 1.02
CA LYS A 34 0.07 15.96 1.15
C LYS A 34 0.34 17.03 0.09
N GLU A 35 1.59 17.22 -0.30
CA GLU A 35 2.03 18.17 -1.34
C GLU A 35 1.57 17.82 -2.76
N TRP A 36 1.15 16.56 -2.99
CA TRP A 36 0.61 16.12 -4.29
C TRP A 36 -0.87 16.43 -4.44
N LEU A 37 -1.52 16.79 -3.35
CA LEU A 37 -2.96 17.01 -3.31
C LEU A 37 -3.28 18.48 -3.47
N ARG A 38 -4.38 18.77 -4.16
CA ARG A 38 -4.93 20.11 -4.31
C ARG A 38 -6.35 20.16 -3.74
N LEU A 39 -6.74 21.35 -3.31
CA LEU A 39 -8.13 21.60 -2.91
C LEU A 39 -8.99 21.85 -4.16
N HIS A 40 -10.18 21.26 -4.18
CA HIS A 40 -11.11 21.46 -5.26
C HIS A 40 -11.59 22.93 -5.27
N PRO A 41 -11.56 23.63 -6.42
CA PRO A 41 -11.84 25.07 -6.47
C PRO A 41 -13.27 25.44 -6.09
N ILE A 42 -14.21 24.52 -6.27
CA ILE A 42 -15.65 24.78 -6.03
C ILE A 42 -16.13 24.02 -4.77
N ALA A 43 -15.77 22.76 -4.63
CA ALA A 43 -16.19 21.93 -3.49
C ALA A 43 -15.27 22.18 -2.29
N LYS A 44 -15.73 23.01 -1.34
CA LYS A 44 -14.94 23.36 -0.14
C LYS A 44 -14.53 22.11 0.64
N GLY A 45 -13.24 22.03 0.95
CA GLY A 45 -12.67 20.96 1.77
C GLY A 45 -12.37 19.66 1.01
N VAL A 46 -12.84 19.51 -0.23
CA VAL A 46 -12.56 18.32 -1.05
C VAL A 46 -11.15 18.40 -1.62
N LYS A 47 -10.37 17.37 -1.38
CA LYS A 47 -9.02 17.19 -1.94
C LYS A 47 -9.08 16.33 -3.19
N TYR A 48 -8.21 16.58 -4.13
CA TYR A 48 -8.06 15.75 -5.30
C TYR A 48 -6.59 15.65 -5.72
N MET A 49 -6.26 14.59 -6.45
CA MET A 49 -4.97 14.44 -7.11
C MET A 49 -5.06 14.97 -8.54
N PRO A 50 -4.17 15.88 -8.96
CA PRO A 50 -4.12 16.36 -10.33
C PRO A 50 -3.81 15.24 -11.31
N ILE A 51 -4.34 15.31 -12.54
CA ILE A 51 -4.15 14.27 -13.55
C ILE A 51 -2.67 14.06 -13.89
N GLU A 52 -1.90 15.11 -13.95
CA GLU A 52 -0.46 15.07 -14.25
C GLU A 52 0.31 14.24 -13.23
N ARG A 53 -0.15 14.24 -11.98
CA ARG A 53 0.45 13.43 -10.92
C ARG A 53 0.08 11.95 -11.06
N ILE A 54 -1.16 11.68 -11.45
CA ILE A 54 -1.63 10.31 -11.72
C ILE A 54 -0.84 9.70 -12.89
N GLU A 55 -0.70 10.43 -13.98
CA GLU A 55 0.07 9.99 -15.16
C GLU A 55 1.55 9.74 -14.82
N TYR A 56 2.13 10.62 -13.99
CA TYR A 56 3.48 10.44 -13.47
C TYR A 56 3.62 9.14 -12.65
N LEU A 57 2.66 8.86 -11.76
CA LEU A 57 2.65 7.64 -10.96
C LEU A 57 2.46 6.39 -11.81
N LEU A 58 1.54 6.44 -12.78
CA LEU A 58 1.33 5.34 -13.74
C LEU A 58 2.63 5.02 -14.50
N THR A 59 3.32 6.05 -14.99
CA THR A 59 4.59 5.90 -15.70
C THR A 59 5.70 5.37 -14.78
N SER A 60 5.75 5.86 -13.53
CA SER A 60 6.81 5.47 -12.59
C SER A 60 6.66 4.03 -12.10
N ILE A 61 5.42 3.56 -11.89
CA ILE A 61 5.15 2.25 -11.30
C ILE A 61 5.00 1.17 -12.38
N PHE A 62 4.17 1.45 -13.39
CA PHE A 62 3.80 0.45 -14.40
C PHE A 62 4.62 0.54 -15.68
N GLN A 63 5.29 1.67 -15.95
CA GLN A 63 6.10 1.97 -17.14
C GLN A 63 5.32 1.93 -18.47
N VAL A 64 4.55 0.85 -18.69
CA VAL A 64 3.70 0.67 -19.88
C VAL A 64 2.25 0.78 -19.47
N TRP A 65 1.58 1.81 -19.94
CA TRP A 65 0.16 2.04 -19.75
C TRP A 65 -0.44 2.79 -20.95
N ASN A 66 -1.74 2.69 -21.12
CA ASN A 66 -2.50 3.38 -22.16
C ASN A 66 -3.93 3.62 -21.72
N VAL A 67 -4.59 4.59 -22.35
CA VAL A 67 -6.01 4.89 -22.14
C VAL A 67 -6.76 4.63 -23.43
N GLU A 68 -7.80 3.82 -23.34
CA GLU A 68 -8.74 3.57 -24.43
C GLU A 68 -10.08 4.22 -24.09
N ILE A 69 -10.55 5.14 -24.90
CA ILE A 69 -11.89 5.72 -24.76
C ILE A 69 -12.89 4.68 -25.26
N LYS A 70 -13.74 4.20 -24.34
CA LYS A 70 -14.79 3.19 -24.65
C LYS A 70 -16.05 3.85 -25.15
N GLU A 71 -16.42 4.97 -24.56
CA GLU A 71 -17.69 5.62 -24.89
C GLU A 71 -17.66 7.10 -24.50
N ILE A 72 -18.32 7.92 -25.31
CA ILE A 72 -18.60 9.34 -25.03
C ILE A 72 -20.11 9.56 -25.23
N LYS A 73 -20.78 10.07 -24.22
CA LYS A 73 -22.22 10.40 -24.26
C LYS A 73 -22.48 11.80 -23.74
N LEU A 74 -23.56 12.38 -24.25
CA LEU A 74 -24.18 13.55 -23.64
C LEU A 74 -25.36 13.06 -22.78
N ILE A 75 -25.30 13.37 -21.50
CA ILE A 75 -26.37 13.04 -20.54
C ILE A 75 -26.80 14.35 -19.87
N ALA A 76 -28.03 14.78 -20.14
CA ALA A 76 -28.51 16.10 -19.75
C ALA A 76 -27.54 17.19 -20.22
N ASN A 77 -27.05 18.04 -19.33
CA ASN A 77 -26.07 19.09 -19.63
C ASN A 77 -24.62 18.68 -19.39
N SER A 78 -24.29 17.41 -19.47
CA SER A 78 -22.93 16.92 -19.17
C SER A 78 -22.39 16.00 -20.27
N VAL A 79 -21.10 16.12 -20.53
CA VAL A 79 -20.34 15.11 -21.28
C VAL A 79 -19.92 14.02 -20.29
N VAL A 80 -20.24 12.78 -20.62
CA VAL A 80 -19.84 11.59 -19.87
C VAL A 80 -18.90 10.78 -20.71
N VAL A 81 -17.74 10.43 -20.17
CA VAL A 81 -16.72 9.64 -20.84
C VAL A 81 -16.46 8.38 -20.01
N THR A 82 -16.43 7.24 -20.69
CA THR A 82 -15.97 5.97 -20.11
C THR A 82 -14.64 5.61 -20.74
N VAL A 83 -13.66 5.31 -19.92
CA VAL A 83 -12.33 4.90 -20.38
C VAL A 83 -11.96 3.54 -19.83
N ARG A 84 -11.04 2.88 -20.51
CA ARG A 84 -10.27 1.75 -20.02
C ARG A 84 -8.82 2.15 -19.86
N LEU A 85 -8.33 2.13 -18.63
CA LEU A 85 -6.93 2.27 -18.32
C LEU A 85 -6.28 0.88 -18.40
N LEU A 86 -5.41 0.69 -19.38
CA LEU A 86 -4.61 -0.52 -19.54
C LEU A 86 -3.23 -0.27 -18.91
N TYR A 87 -2.71 -1.25 -18.20
CA TYR A 87 -1.37 -1.16 -17.59
C TYR A 87 -0.73 -2.54 -17.51
N LYS A 88 0.59 -2.56 -17.62
CA LYS A 88 1.37 -3.79 -17.50
C LYS A 88 1.74 -4.03 -16.05
N ASN A 89 1.40 -5.19 -15.51
CA ASN A 89 1.86 -5.59 -14.19
C ASN A 89 3.39 -5.67 -14.19
N PRO A 90 4.09 -4.89 -13.35
CA PRO A 90 5.56 -4.85 -13.36
C PRO A 90 6.21 -6.17 -12.88
N LEU A 91 5.47 -7.04 -12.20
CA LEU A 91 5.96 -8.29 -11.66
C LEU A 91 5.74 -9.48 -12.61
N THR A 92 4.53 -9.59 -13.17
CA THR A 92 4.14 -10.72 -14.03
C THR A 92 4.30 -10.42 -15.52
N GLY A 93 4.32 -9.13 -15.88
CA GLY A 93 4.34 -8.69 -17.28
C GLY A 93 2.98 -8.75 -17.99
N GLU A 94 1.93 -9.19 -17.30
CA GLU A 94 0.58 -9.28 -17.85
C GLU A 94 -0.06 -7.91 -18.05
N MET A 95 -0.86 -7.77 -19.10
CA MET A 95 -1.68 -6.57 -19.31
C MET A 95 -2.97 -6.68 -18.51
N LEU A 96 -3.15 -5.72 -17.63
CA LEU A 96 -4.34 -5.58 -16.77
C LEU A 96 -5.09 -4.32 -17.17
N PHE A 97 -6.32 -4.18 -16.69
CA PHE A 97 -7.11 -2.97 -16.94
C PHE A 97 -8.02 -2.60 -15.77
N GLN A 98 -8.38 -1.32 -15.74
CA GLN A 98 -9.44 -0.76 -14.90
C GLN A 98 -10.31 0.15 -15.77
N ASP A 99 -11.62 -0.02 -15.68
CA ASP A 99 -12.56 0.88 -16.34
C ASP A 99 -12.91 2.04 -15.41
N GLY A 100 -13.02 3.25 -15.96
CA GLY A 100 -13.38 4.46 -15.23
C GLY A 100 -14.42 5.29 -15.96
N ILE A 101 -15.19 6.05 -15.19
CA ILE A 101 -16.20 6.95 -15.71
C ILE A 101 -15.96 8.36 -15.19
N GLY A 102 -16.08 9.35 -16.06
CA GLY A 102 -15.97 10.76 -15.71
C GLY A 102 -17.04 11.58 -16.37
N ALA A 103 -17.51 12.61 -15.69
CA ALA A 103 -18.48 13.53 -16.22
C ALA A 103 -18.05 14.99 -16.00
N SER A 104 -18.31 15.83 -16.99
CA SER A 104 -18.07 17.27 -16.89
C SER A 104 -19.27 18.04 -17.42
N PRO A 105 -19.80 19.02 -16.66
CA PRO A 105 -20.94 19.81 -17.13
C PRO A 105 -20.53 20.71 -18.29
N LEU A 106 -21.44 20.84 -19.25
CA LEU A 106 -21.36 21.84 -20.31
C LEU A 106 -21.58 23.24 -19.72
N GLN A 107 -20.75 24.19 -20.11
CA GLN A 107 -20.97 25.58 -19.73
C GLN A 107 -22.22 26.09 -20.40
N THR A 108 -23.11 26.70 -19.60
CA THR A 108 -24.36 27.30 -20.02
C THR A 108 -24.41 28.78 -19.66
N ASP A 109 -25.39 29.51 -20.18
CA ASP A 109 -25.72 30.83 -19.73
C ASP A 109 -26.27 30.79 -18.29
N LYS A 110 -26.26 31.92 -17.62
CA LYS A 110 -26.86 32.05 -16.29
C LYS A 110 -28.33 31.66 -16.34
N ASP A 111 -28.80 30.97 -15.32
CA ASP A 111 -30.20 30.56 -15.16
C ASP A 111 -30.70 29.52 -16.18
N ALA A 112 -29.79 28.84 -16.86
CA ALA A 112 -30.14 27.72 -17.74
C ALA A 112 -30.50 26.47 -16.91
N GLY A 113 -31.60 25.82 -17.25
CA GLY A 113 -31.94 24.48 -16.72
C GLY A 113 -31.07 23.39 -17.33
N ALA A 114 -31.08 22.20 -16.69
CA ALA A 114 -30.25 21.07 -17.09
C ALA A 114 -30.51 20.53 -18.50
N ILE A 115 -31.62 20.90 -19.13
CA ILE A 115 -32.06 20.36 -20.43
C ILE A 115 -32.19 21.47 -21.49
N GLU A 116 -31.78 22.71 -21.17
CA GLU A 116 -31.89 23.84 -22.08
C GLU A 116 -30.67 23.94 -23.01
N PHE A 117 -30.65 23.08 -24.04
CA PHE A 117 -29.52 22.97 -24.98
C PHE A 117 -29.28 24.28 -25.78
N ASN A 118 -30.27 25.11 -25.98
CA ASN A 118 -30.15 26.38 -26.66
C ASN A 118 -29.35 27.43 -25.85
N LYS A 119 -29.13 27.20 -24.57
CA LYS A 119 -28.32 28.04 -23.69
C LYS A 119 -26.88 27.51 -23.46
N ILE A 120 -26.50 26.44 -24.17
CA ILE A 120 -25.14 25.92 -24.11
C ILE A 120 -24.19 26.85 -24.88
N LYS A 121 -23.07 27.22 -24.27
CA LYS A 121 -22.05 28.05 -24.91
C LYS A 121 -21.39 27.28 -26.06
N SER A 122 -21.04 28.00 -27.13
CA SER A 122 -20.51 27.41 -28.37
C SER A 122 -19.23 26.58 -28.19
N ASN A 123 -18.41 26.86 -27.19
CA ASN A 123 -17.17 26.13 -26.87
C ASN A 123 -17.32 25.14 -25.72
N ALA A 124 -18.52 24.92 -25.22
CA ALA A 124 -18.75 24.13 -24.02
C ALA A 124 -18.27 22.69 -24.12
N VAL A 125 -18.52 22.02 -25.28
CA VAL A 125 -18.08 20.63 -25.51
C VAL A 125 -16.57 20.54 -25.58
N MET A 126 -15.92 21.49 -26.24
CA MET A 126 -14.46 21.55 -26.37
C MET A 126 -13.75 21.62 -25.01
N LEU A 127 -14.36 22.27 -24.03
CA LEU A 127 -13.83 22.37 -22.66
C LEU A 127 -14.25 21.16 -21.80
N ALA A 128 -15.47 20.69 -21.94
CA ALA A 128 -16.03 19.64 -21.10
C ALA A 128 -15.52 18.24 -21.46
N ALA A 129 -15.28 17.94 -22.74
CA ALA A 129 -14.86 16.60 -23.17
C ALA A 129 -13.48 16.19 -22.60
N PRO A 130 -12.41 17.00 -22.73
CA PRO A 130 -11.13 16.67 -22.11
C PRO A 130 -11.17 16.61 -20.58
N ALA A 131 -12.01 17.45 -19.95
CA ALA A 131 -12.21 17.42 -18.50
C ALA A 131 -12.89 16.12 -18.06
N ALA A 132 -13.94 15.67 -18.78
CA ALA A 132 -14.61 14.41 -18.52
C ALA A 132 -13.68 13.20 -18.69
N GLU A 133 -12.85 13.21 -19.73
CA GLU A 133 -11.81 12.19 -19.93
C GLU A 133 -10.83 12.16 -18.75
N SER A 134 -10.29 13.30 -18.35
CA SER A 134 -9.40 13.39 -17.18
C SER A 134 -10.03 12.84 -15.91
N PHE A 135 -11.32 13.09 -15.68
CA PHE A 135 -12.06 12.53 -14.54
C PHE A 135 -12.24 11.02 -14.68
N ALA A 136 -12.49 10.51 -15.87
CA ALA A 136 -12.61 9.06 -16.12
C ALA A 136 -11.28 8.33 -15.88
N VAL A 137 -10.16 8.90 -16.31
CA VAL A 137 -8.82 8.34 -16.04
C VAL A 137 -8.51 8.33 -14.55
N LYS A 138 -8.87 9.39 -13.82
CA LYS A 138 -8.73 9.45 -12.36
C LYS A 138 -9.54 8.35 -11.67
N ASP A 139 -10.82 8.19 -12.02
CA ASP A 139 -11.69 7.14 -11.46
C ASP A 139 -11.14 5.74 -11.73
N ALA A 140 -10.61 5.48 -12.93
CA ALA A 140 -9.95 4.22 -13.24
C ALA A 140 -8.69 4.00 -12.38
N ALA A 141 -7.86 5.04 -12.22
CA ALA A 141 -6.61 4.96 -11.47
C ALA A 141 -6.85 4.81 -9.96
N GLU A 142 -7.87 5.45 -9.38
CA GLU A 142 -8.24 5.31 -7.97
C GLU A 142 -8.50 3.86 -7.58
N LYS A 143 -8.96 3.01 -8.50
CA LYS A 143 -9.18 1.58 -8.27
C LYS A 143 -7.89 0.80 -8.04
N LEU A 144 -6.74 1.36 -8.40
CA LEU A 144 -5.41 0.77 -8.17
C LEU A 144 -4.97 0.89 -6.69
N GLY A 145 -5.48 1.87 -5.95
CA GLY A 145 -5.16 2.01 -4.52
C GLY A 145 -5.11 3.45 -4.01
N LYS A 146 -4.84 3.59 -2.71
CA LYS A 146 -4.82 4.90 -2.03
C LYS A 146 -3.78 5.86 -2.61
N LEU A 147 -2.66 5.35 -3.11
CA LEU A 147 -1.61 6.17 -3.73
C LEU A 147 -2.14 6.99 -4.91
N PHE A 148 -3.18 6.52 -5.59
CA PHE A 148 -3.86 7.19 -6.69
C PHE A 148 -5.07 8.03 -6.26
N GLY A 149 -5.32 8.18 -4.96
CA GLY A 149 -6.39 9.03 -4.43
C GLY A 149 -7.64 8.29 -3.97
N LYS A 150 -7.65 6.96 -3.95
CA LYS A 150 -8.75 6.18 -3.39
C LYS A 150 -8.99 6.60 -1.93
N ASP A 151 -10.25 6.77 -1.57
CA ASP A 151 -10.70 7.15 -0.23
C ASP A 151 -10.21 8.53 0.29
N LEU A 152 -9.66 9.38 -0.59
CA LEU A 152 -9.02 10.65 -0.23
C LEU A 152 -9.91 11.61 0.58
N ASN A 153 -11.23 11.58 0.34
CA ASN A 153 -12.20 12.47 0.98
C ASN A 153 -13.15 11.71 1.93
N ARG A 154 -12.81 10.47 2.29
CA ARG A 154 -13.61 9.71 3.23
C ARG A 154 -13.38 10.23 4.65
N ALA A 155 -14.46 10.42 5.41
CA ALA A 155 -14.39 10.92 6.78
C ALA A 155 -13.99 9.82 7.77
N ASP A 156 -14.38 8.58 7.49
CA ASP A 156 -14.10 7.40 8.28
C ASP A 156 -12.90 6.62 7.71
N VAL A 157 -12.03 6.20 8.60
CA VAL A 157 -10.92 5.31 8.23
C VAL A 157 -11.44 3.88 8.24
N ILE A 158 -11.54 3.27 7.06
CA ILE A 158 -11.77 1.82 7.00
C ILE A 158 -10.44 1.13 7.28
N MET A 159 -10.39 0.49 8.45
CA MET A 159 -9.32 -0.45 8.77
C MET A 159 -9.58 -1.72 7.98
N TYR A 160 -8.74 -1.98 6.99
CA TYR A 160 -8.75 -3.29 6.34
C TYR A 160 -8.04 -4.26 7.28
N ASP A 161 -8.80 -5.18 7.87
CA ASP A 161 -8.21 -6.30 8.59
C ASP A 161 -7.34 -7.06 7.61
N LYS A 162 -6.08 -7.22 7.96
CA LYS A 162 -5.15 -8.01 7.17
C LYS A 162 -5.64 -9.46 7.23
N ILE A 163 -6.24 -9.95 6.15
CA ILE A 163 -6.76 -11.31 6.08
C ILE A 163 -5.59 -12.28 6.23
N GLY A 164 -5.52 -12.94 7.41
CA GLY A 164 -4.61 -14.06 7.65
C GLY A 164 -3.12 -13.75 7.66
N GLU A 165 -2.71 -12.53 7.45
CA GLU A 165 -1.35 -12.11 7.67
C GLU A 165 -1.20 -11.66 9.13
N LYS A 166 -0.64 -12.52 9.95
CA LYS A 166 0.57 -12.02 10.61
C LYS A 166 1.57 -11.82 9.49
N PHE A 167 1.59 -10.63 8.86
CA PHE A 167 2.86 -10.15 8.36
C PHE A 167 3.78 -10.37 9.55
N ILE A 168 4.89 -11.04 9.29
CA ILE A 168 6.06 -10.79 10.10
C ILE A 168 6.13 -9.27 10.02
N GLU A 169 5.59 -8.54 11.01
CA GLU A 169 6.06 -7.21 11.29
C GLU A 169 7.55 -7.41 11.16
N ASP A 170 8.20 -6.64 10.29
CA ASP A 170 9.65 -6.63 10.28
C ASP A 170 9.99 -6.33 11.72
N ASP A 171 10.20 -7.40 12.49
CA ASP A 171 10.54 -7.30 13.90
C ASP A 171 12.00 -6.88 13.87
N PRO A 172 12.27 -5.56 13.92
CA PRO A 172 13.59 -5.04 13.67
C PRO A 172 14.53 -5.61 14.72
N LEU A 173 15.75 -5.84 14.33
CA LEU A 173 16.80 -6.11 15.30
C LEU A 173 16.80 -5.01 16.36
N ILE A 174 17.11 -5.38 17.59
CA ILE A 174 17.17 -4.43 18.71
C ILE A 174 18.08 -3.25 18.41
N SER A 175 17.76 -2.10 18.95
CA SER A 175 18.59 -0.90 18.81
C SER A 175 19.99 -1.12 19.42
N HIS A 176 20.99 -0.39 18.91
CA HIS A 176 22.36 -0.51 19.41
C HIS A 176 22.49 -0.25 20.92
N SER A 177 21.72 0.69 21.47
CA SER A 177 21.68 0.96 22.92
C SER A 177 21.11 -0.20 23.72
N LYS A 178 20.09 -0.89 23.18
CA LYS A 178 19.49 -2.06 23.81
C LYS A 178 20.39 -3.28 23.70
N PHE A 179 21.09 -3.43 22.56
CA PHE A 179 22.11 -4.45 22.37
C PHE A 179 23.20 -4.34 23.45
N ALA A 180 23.83 -3.15 23.59
CA ALA A 180 24.87 -2.91 24.60
C ALA A 180 24.37 -3.14 26.05
N PHE A 181 23.11 -2.82 26.33
CA PHE A 181 22.51 -3.09 27.63
C PHE A 181 22.38 -4.61 27.90
N ILE A 182 21.91 -5.38 26.94
CA ILE A 182 21.74 -6.85 27.08
C ILE A 182 23.11 -7.53 27.14
N GLU A 183 24.06 -7.12 26.31
CA GLU A 183 25.44 -7.61 26.34
C GLU A 183 26.06 -7.42 27.75
N ASN A 184 25.85 -6.27 28.37
CA ASN A 184 26.29 -6.06 29.76
C ASN A 184 25.60 -6.97 30.76
N LEU A 185 24.30 -7.26 30.58
CA LEU A 185 23.58 -8.23 31.42
C LEU A 185 24.12 -9.64 31.27
N ILE A 186 24.46 -10.08 30.05
CA ILE A 186 25.09 -11.39 29.79
C ILE A 186 26.44 -11.47 30.49
N ASN A 187 27.29 -10.45 30.33
CA ASN A 187 28.62 -10.41 30.90
C ASN A 187 28.62 -10.42 32.43
N THR A 188 27.63 -9.80 33.06
CA THR A 188 27.48 -9.74 34.53
C THR A 188 26.68 -10.90 35.10
N SER A 189 26.10 -11.76 34.26
CA SER A 189 25.35 -12.95 34.70
C SER A 189 26.28 -14.01 35.31
N ASN A 190 25.69 -14.91 36.12
CA ASN A 190 26.42 -16.03 36.74
C ASN A 190 26.56 -17.25 35.80
N ASN A 191 26.25 -17.12 34.54
CA ASN A 191 26.35 -18.17 33.52
C ASN A 191 27.84 -18.54 33.29
N ASP A 192 28.08 -19.76 32.89
CA ASP A 192 29.44 -20.18 32.52
C ASP A 192 29.89 -19.58 31.15
N SER A 193 31.13 -19.84 30.78
CA SER A 193 31.71 -19.22 29.56
C SER A 193 31.05 -19.72 28.28
N GLU A 194 30.59 -20.98 28.24
CA GLU A 194 29.94 -21.57 27.08
C GLU A 194 28.50 -21.00 26.92
N GLU A 195 27.78 -20.92 28.02
CA GLU A 195 26.43 -20.33 28.05
C GLU A 195 26.46 -18.85 27.64
N LYS A 196 27.44 -18.08 28.12
CA LYS A 196 27.61 -16.69 27.73
C LYS A 196 27.86 -16.54 26.23
N TYR A 197 28.68 -17.41 25.67
CA TYR A 197 28.95 -17.41 24.22
C TYR A 197 27.68 -17.69 23.39
N GLN A 198 26.86 -18.65 23.84
CA GLN A 198 25.58 -18.96 23.18
C GLN A 198 24.61 -17.78 23.28
N LEU A 199 24.50 -17.14 24.43
CA LEU A 199 23.66 -15.95 24.64
C LEU A 199 24.12 -14.75 23.78
N GLU A 200 25.42 -14.54 23.62
CA GLU A 200 25.95 -13.51 22.73
C GLU A 200 25.63 -13.81 21.26
N LEU A 201 25.66 -15.07 20.85
CA LEU A 201 25.29 -15.46 19.51
C LEU A 201 23.80 -15.20 19.24
N GLU A 202 22.93 -15.52 20.20
CA GLU A 202 21.50 -15.24 20.10
C GLU A 202 21.20 -13.73 20.10
N LEU A 203 21.95 -12.94 20.87
CA LEU A 203 21.84 -11.50 20.91
C LEU A 203 22.02 -10.85 19.54
N THR A 204 22.88 -11.41 18.68
CA THR A 204 23.12 -10.87 17.32
C THR A 204 21.88 -10.96 16.40
N ALA A 205 20.96 -11.90 16.68
CA ALA A 205 19.73 -12.12 15.92
C ALA A 205 18.47 -11.68 16.70
N LEU A 206 18.63 -11.04 17.86
CA LEU A 206 17.53 -10.68 18.74
C LEU A 206 16.73 -9.52 18.18
N THR A 207 15.43 -9.68 18.15
CA THR A 207 14.48 -8.69 17.64
C THR A 207 13.80 -7.90 18.76
N GLU A 208 13.21 -6.74 18.42
CA GLU A 208 12.57 -5.85 19.40
C GLU A 208 11.42 -6.55 20.16
N SER A 209 10.60 -7.36 19.49
CA SER A 209 9.48 -8.07 20.14
C SER A 209 9.94 -9.09 21.20
N LYS A 210 11.04 -9.79 20.92
CA LYS A 210 11.59 -10.85 21.77
C LYS A 210 12.52 -10.33 22.87
N SER A 211 12.94 -9.08 22.76
CA SER A 211 13.93 -8.49 23.67
C SER A 211 13.47 -8.39 25.12
N LYS A 212 12.17 -8.21 25.36
CA LYS A 212 11.62 -8.12 26.73
C LYS A 212 11.73 -9.47 27.44
N ASP A 213 11.29 -10.52 26.77
CA ASP A 213 11.29 -11.89 27.33
C ASP A 213 12.74 -12.35 27.58
N PHE A 214 13.66 -12.02 26.65
CA PHE A 214 15.09 -12.31 26.79
C PHE A 214 15.71 -11.59 28.00
N ILE A 215 15.41 -10.30 28.21
CA ILE A 215 15.88 -9.53 29.35
C ILE A 215 15.30 -10.09 30.67
N GLU A 216 14.04 -10.49 30.66
CA GLU A 216 13.38 -11.07 31.84
C GLU A 216 13.99 -12.42 32.21
N ALA A 217 14.25 -13.28 31.22
CA ALA A 217 14.95 -14.54 31.41
C ALA A 217 16.35 -14.36 32.01
N LEU A 218 17.15 -13.42 31.48
CA LEU A 218 18.47 -13.10 32.02
C LEU A 218 18.44 -12.58 33.46
N ARG A 219 17.42 -11.79 33.82
CA ARG A 219 17.29 -11.22 35.17
C ARG A 219 16.85 -12.24 36.21
N ASN A 220 16.01 -13.17 35.81
CA ASN A 220 15.42 -14.12 36.73
C ASN A 220 16.29 -15.36 36.96
N ASN A 221 17.35 -15.57 36.21
CA ASN A 221 18.21 -16.78 36.25
C ASN A 221 17.42 -18.12 36.25
N GLN A 222 16.18 -18.11 35.74
CA GLN A 222 15.20 -19.17 35.99
C GLN A 222 14.89 -20.05 34.80
N VAL A 223 15.32 -19.66 33.59
CA VAL A 223 15.01 -20.43 32.38
C VAL A 223 16.26 -20.48 31.53
N ASP A 224 16.56 -21.67 31.00
CA ASP A 224 17.50 -21.81 29.92
C ASP A 224 17.03 -20.91 28.76
N PRO A 225 17.78 -19.87 28.35
CA PRO A 225 17.34 -18.93 27.32
C PRO A 225 17.01 -19.59 26.00
N LEU A 226 17.60 -20.75 25.71
CA LEU A 226 17.32 -21.59 24.55
C LEU A 226 15.88 -22.12 24.54
N ASP A 227 15.28 -22.37 25.70
CA ASP A 227 13.89 -22.84 25.84
C ASP A 227 12.85 -21.71 25.65
N THR A 228 13.23 -20.47 25.95
CA THR A 228 12.31 -19.31 25.82
C THR A 228 12.24 -18.78 24.38
N LEU A 229 13.27 -18.97 23.58
CA LEU A 229 13.34 -18.39 22.25
C LEU A 229 12.73 -19.24 21.13
N ASN A 230 12.40 -20.52 21.40
CA ASN A 230 11.75 -21.44 20.46
C ASN A 230 12.18 -21.25 19.00
N TYR A 231 13.49 -21.07 18.78
CA TYR A 231 14.04 -21.07 17.44
C TYR A 231 13.98 -22.51 16.90
N SER A 232 13.06 -22.74 15.99
CA SER A 232 13.14 -23.97 15.21
C SER A 232 14.48 -23.93 14.45
N GLN A 233 15.33 -24.94 14.64
CA GLN A 233 16.62 -25.10 13.93
C GLN A 233 16.49 -25.06 12.39
N THR A 234 15.27 -24.99 11.88
CA THR A 234 14.94 -24.83 10.47
C THR A 234 15.25 -23.44 9.90
N ASP A 235 15.20 -22.38 10.71
CA ASP A 235 15.36 -21.01 10.20
C ASP A 235 16.84 -20.64 9.99
N LEU A 236 17.76 -21.23 10.75
CA LEU A 236 19.20 -21.01 10.59
C LEU A 236 19.81 -21.72 9.37
N LYS A 237 19.20 -22.81 8.89
CA LYS A 237 19.69 -23.53 7.70
C LYS A 237 19.37 -22.85 6.38
N ASN A 238 18.40 -21.94 6.35
CA ASN A 238 18.02 -21.22 5.14
C ASN A 238 18.77 -19.90 4.94
N SER A 239 19.48 -19.41 5.95
CA SER A 239 20.25 -18.16 5.88
C SER A 239 21.65 -18.32 5.25
N ASN A 240 22.17 -19.55 5.12
CA ASN A 240 23.51 -19.83 4.59
C ASN A 240 23.53 -20.38 3.14
N ARG A 241 22.49 -20.11 2.35
CA ARG A 241 22.51 -20.41 0.90
C ARG A 241 22.22 -19.14 0.11
N ILE A 242 23.20 -18.30 -0.01
CA ILE A 242 23.43 -17.42 -1.17
C ILE A 242 24.91 -17.50 -1.49
#